data_ccbed960dc63c2b65793799231a7b63a
#
_entry.id   ccbed960dc63c2b65793799231a7b63a
#
_cell.length_a   1.000
_cell.length_b   1.000
_cell.length_c   1.000
_cell.angle_alpha   90.00
_cell.angle_beta   90.00
_cell.angle_gamma   90.00
#
_symmetry.space_group_name_H-M   'P 1'
#
loop_
_entity.id
_entity.type
_entity.pdbx_description
1 polymer ?
#
loop_
_entity_poly.entity_id
_entity_poly.type
_entity_poly.pdbx_seq_one_letter_code
_entity_poly.pdbx_strand_id
1 'polypeptide(L)'
;FTHAMFKALLFLGAGALIHAVHSNNYTSMGGLRKYMPVTRWTFLIGGLAIAGVPPFSGFFSKDEILAACYAWSPYIGVWMSMVAALTAFYMFRMYYLIFWWNEPEYHHAPHDAPWTMSVPLIFLAAVSCVAGFIPFGHFVTWDRMPYDIHLDWAIAGSSVVIAVVAILVARRMYMKE
;
A
#
# COMPACT_ATOMS: atom_id res chain seq x y z
N PHE A 1 13.22 1.07 5.76
CA PHE A 1 13.19 -0.37 5.43
C PHE A 1 11.81 -0.81 4.97
N THR A 2 10.75 -0.61 5.79
CA THR A 2 9.37 -1.00 5.47
C THR A 2 8.87 -0.42 4.16
N HIS A 3 9.17 0.88 3.90
CA HIS A 3 8.83 1.54 2.64
C HIS A 3 9.45 0.85 1.42
N ALA A 4 10.69 0.38 1.51
CA ALA A 4 11.36 -0.31 0.40
C ALA A 4 10.62 -1.60 0.02
N MET A 5 10.13 -2.37 1.01
CA MET A 5 9.46 -3.65 0.78
C MET A 5 8.14 -3.49 0.04
N PHE A 6 7.20 -2.69 0.58
CA PHE A 6 5.91 -2.52 -0.09
C PHE A 6 6.01 -1.67 -1.37
N LYS A 7 7.01 -0.79 -1.49
CA LYS A 7 7.25 -0.04 -2.73
C LYS A 7 7.73 -0.97 -3.84
N ALA A 8 8.71 -1.82 -3.56
CA ALA A 8 9.18 -2.84 -4.51
C ALA A 8 8.03 -3.78 -4.93
N LEU A 9 7.20 -4.21 -3.97
CA LEU A 9 6.01 -5.02 -4.23
C LEU A 9 5.05 -4.35 -5.22
N LEU A 10 4.70 -3.09 -4.99
CA LEU A 10 3.78 -2.35 -5.84
C LEU A 10 4.37 -2.08 -7.23
N PHE A 11 5.67 -1.80 -7.32
CA PHE A 11 6.34 -1.62 -8.60
C PHE A 11 6.39 -2.90 -9.42
N LEU A 12 6.74 -4.03 -8.79
CA LEU A 12 6.75 -5.32 -9.47
C LEU A 12 5.33 -5.74 -9.88
N GLY A 13 4.33 -5.47 -9.03
CA GLY A 13 2.92 -5.66 -9.35
C GLY A 13 2.46 -4.82 -10.54
N ALA A 14 2.86 -3.55 -10.59
CA ALA A 14 2.59 -2.70 -11.75
C ALA A 14 3.25 -3.23 -13.03
N GLY A 15 4.49 -3.74 -12.94
CA GLY A 15 5.18 -4.40 -14.03
C GLY A 15 4.42 -5.63 -14.54
N ALA A 16 3.88 -6.44 -13.64
CA ALA A 16 3.05 -7.60 -13.98
C ALA A 16 1.76 -7.20 -14.72
N LEU A 17 1.10 -6.11 -14.28
CA LEU A 17 -0.09 -5.57 -14.93
C LEU A 17 0.21 -5.07 -16.35
N ILE A 18 1.29 -4.29 -16.50
CA ILE A 18 1.73 -3.79 -17.81
C ILE A 18 2.08 -4.95 -18.75
N HIS A 19 2.74 -5.98 -18.24
CA HIS A 19 3.08 -7.17 -19.01
C HIS A 19 1.84 -7.92 -19.50
N ALA A 20 0.80 -8.01 -18.68
CA ALA A 20 -0.44 -8.71 -19.01
C ALA A 20 -1.31 -7.95 -20.03
N VAL A 21 -1.33 -6.61 -19.97
CA VAL A 21 -2.23 -5.76 -20.77
C VAL A 21 -1.48 -5.10 -21.95
N HIS A 22 -0.15 -5.12 -21.96
CA HIS A 22 0.72 -4.43 -22.94
C HIS A 22 0.45 -2.93 -23.05
N SER A 23 -0.03 -2.29 -21.97
CA SER A 23 -0.33 -0.86 -21.94
C SER A 23 0.00 -0.26 -20.57
N ASN A 24 0.50 0.99 -20.57
CA ASN A 24 0.76 1.77 -19.36
C ASN A 24 -0.48 2.60 -18.94
N ASN A 25 -1.52 2.65 -19.78
CA ASN A 25 -2.68 3.46 -19.51
C ASN A 25 -3.69 2.69 -18.63
N TYR A 26 -4.10 3.29 -17.52
CA TYR A 26 -5.13 2.72 -16.67
C TYR A 26 -6.50 2.57 -17.37
N THR A 27 -6.76 3.37 -18.41
CA THR A 27 -7.99 3.26 -19.22
C THR A 27 -8.08 1.96 -20.02
N SER A 28 -6.93 1.34 -20.31
CA SER A 28 -6.83 0.03 -20.96
C SER A 28 -6.86 -1.12 -19.96
N MET A 29 -6.99 -0.84 -18.67
CA MET A 29 -7.06 -1.80 -17.57
C MET A 29 -8.44 -1.74 -16.94
N GLY A 30 -8.99 -2.88 -16.55
CA GLY A 30 -10.26 -2.97 -15.86
C GLY A 30 -10.70 -4.43 -15.73
N GLY A 31 -11.42 -4.79 -14.66
CA GLY A 31 -11.91 -6.16 -14.50
C GLY A 31 -10.82 -7.24 -14.32
N LEU A 32 -9.55 -6.85 -14.13
CA LEU A 32 -8.42 -7.79 -14.04
C LEU A 32 -8.49 -8.74 -12.83
N ARG A 33 -9.43 -8.54 -11.93
CA ARG A 33 -9.65 -9.40 -10.75
C ARG A 33 -9.84 -10.88 -11.08
N LYS A 34 -10.39 -11.16 -12.27
CA LYS A 34 -10.70 -12.53 -12.72
C LYS A 34 -9.47 -13.22 -13.31
N TYR A 35 -8.62 -12.45 -13.97
CA TYR A 35 -7.49 -12.95 -14.76
C TYR A 35 -6.19 -13.02 -13.95
N MET A 36 -6.01 -12.15 -12.95
CA MET A 36 -4.76 -11.97 -12.22
C MET A 36 -4.95 -12.09 -10.70
N PRO A 37 -5.32 -13.26 -10.16
CA PRO A 37 -5.60 -13.43 -8.74
C PRO A 37 -4.35 -13.22 -7.86
N VAL A 38 -3.18 -13.71 -8.25
CA VAL A 38 -1.95 -13.57 -7.46
C VAL A 38 -1.52 -12.10 -7.41
N THR A 39 -1.45 -11.45 -8.58
CA THR A 39 -1.12 -10.04 -8.68
C THR A 39 -2.11 -9.16 -7.91
N ARG A 40 -3.41 -9.47 -7.98
CA ARG A 40 -4.45 -8.74 -7.23
C ARG A 40 -4.23 -8.77 -5.73
N TRP A 41 -4.00 -9.97 -5.15
CA TRP A 41 -3.84 -10.09 -3.71
C TRP A 41 -2.54 -9.47 -3.20
N THR A 42 -1.44 -9.66 -3.92
CA THR A 42 -0.15 -9.06 -3.57
C THR A 42 -0.19 -7.53 -3.69
N PHE A 43 -0.87 -7.00 -4.72
CA PHE A 43 -1.08 -5.57 -4.88
C PHE A 43 -1.98 -4.97 -3.79
N LEU A 44 -3.02 -5.71 -3.36
CA LEU A 44 -3.87 -5.32 -2.23
C LEU A 44 -3.05 -5.21 -0.93
N ILE A 45 -2.21 -6.20 -0.64
CA ILE A 45 -1.32 -6.19 0.53
C ILE A 45 -0.39 -4.97 0.49
N GLY A 46 0.24 -4.70 -0.64
CA GLY A 46 1.08 -3.51 -0.83
C GLY A 46 0.30 -2.20 -0.65
N GLY A 47 -0.93 -2.15 -1.17
CA GLY A 47 -1.83 -1.01 -1.02
C GLY A 47 -2.27 -0.77 0.43
N LEU A 48 -2.57 -1.83 1.19
CA LEU A 48 -2.89 -1.74 2.62
C LEU A 48 -1.67 -1.32 3.44
N ALA A 49 -0.49 -1.85 3.10
CA ALA A 49 0.75 -1.48 3.74
C ALA A 49 1.08 0.01 3.55
N ILE A 50 1.02 0.54 2.32
CA ILE A 50 1.29 1.96 2.07
C ILE A 50 0.19 2.88 2.64
N ALA A 51 -1.06 2.41 2.73
CA ALA A 51 -2.13 3.15 3.38
C ALA A 51 -1.94 3.25 4.91
N GLY A 52 -1.14 2.38 5.50
CA GLY A 52 -0.90 2.34 6.94
C GLY A 52 -2.00 1.65 7.72
N VAL A 53 -2.60 0.61 7.14
CA VAL A 53 -3.63 -0.21 7.81
C VAL A 53 -2.95 -1.29 8.64
N PRO A 54 -3.33 -1.52 9.92
CA PRO A 54 -2.84 -2.65 10.71
C PRO A 54 -3.27 -3.99 10.08
N PRO A 55 -2.50 -5.06 10.19
CA PRO A 55 -1.20 -5.23 10.86
C PRO A 55 0.01 -5.00 9.95
N PHE A 56 -0.15 -4.38 8.78
CA PHE A 56 0.92 -4.24 7.79
C PHE A 56 2.04 -3.30 8.23
N SER A 57 3.23 -3.51 7.69
CA SER A 57 4.46 -2.84 8.08
C SER A 57 4.42 -1.31 7.99
N GLY A 58 3.65 -0.77 7.05
CA GLY A 58 3.49 0.66 6.87
C GLY A 58 2.73 1.36 8.00
N PHE A 59 1.92 0.64 8.78
CA PHE A 59 1.25 1.20 9.95
C PHE A 59 2.26 1.68 10.99
N PHE A 60 3.20 0.84 11.40
CA PHE A 60 4.19 1.16 12.42
C PHE A 60 5.09 2.33 12.03
N SER A 61 5.60 2.33 10.80
CA SER A 61 6.48 3.41 10.33
C SER A 61 5.75 4.73 10.11
N LYS A 62 4.50 4.70 9.65
CA LYS A 62 3.68 5.90 9.44
C LYS A 62 3.30 6.56 10.75
N ASP A 63 2.96 5.76 11.77
CA ASP A 63 2.61 6.25 13.09
C ASP A 63 3.76 7.01 13.74
N GLU A 64 4.97 6.47 13.72
CA GLU A 64 6.16 7.16 14.23
C GLU A 64 6.43 8.49 13.51
N ILE A 65 6.31 8.52 12.20
CA ILE A 65 6.50 9.75 11.43
C ILE A 65 5.45 10.78 11.82
N LEU A 66 4.18 10.40 11.94
CA LEU A 66 3.11 11.30 12.33
C LEU A 66 3.30 11.79 13.77
N ALA A 67 3.66 10.92 14.71
CA ALA A 67 3.93 11.29 16.08
C ALA A 67 5.06 12.31 16.18
N ALA A 68 6.16 12.10 15.46
CA ALA A 68 7.25 13.07 15.39
C ALA A 68 6.82 14.42 14.78
N CYS A 69 5.97 14.40 13.74
CA CYS A 69 5.43 15.63 13.14
C CYS A 69 4.53 16.41 14.11
N TYR A 70 3.66 15.72 14.87
CA TYR A 70 2.81 16.35 15.88
C TYR A 70 3.63 16.89 17.06
N ALA A 71 4.68 16.18 17.47
CA ALA A 71 5.58 16.64 18.52
C ALA A 71 6.33 17.90 18.14
N TRP A 72 6.69 18.05 16.86
CA TRP A 72 7.36 19.25 16.37
C TRP A 72 6.39 20.43 16.18
N SER A 73 5.25 20.19 15.54
CA SER A 73 4.20 21.20 15.33
C SER A 73 2.86 20.55 15.01
N PRO A 74 1.79 20.91 15.75
CA PRO A 74 0.45 20.40 15.46
C PRO A 74 -0.02 20.69 14.03
N TYR A 75 0.37 21.85 13.47
CA TYR A 75 0.00 22.21 12.08
C TYR A 75 0.63 21.26 11.07
N ILE A 76 1.90 20.90 11.27
CA ILE A 76 2.60 19.95 10.41
C ILE A 76 2.01 18.54 10.58
N GLY A 77 1.69 18.14 11.80
CA GLY A 77 1.00 16.88 12.08
C GLY A 77 -0.32 16.75 11.32
N VAL A 78 -1.17 17.77 11.39
CA VAL A 78 -2.44 17.82 10.63
C VAL A 78 -2.18 17.76 9.12
N TRP A 79 -1.23 18.53 8.61
CA TRP A 79 -0.90 18.54 7.18
C TRP A 79 -0.42 17.16 6.70
N MET A 80 0.45 16.50 7.46
CA MET A 80 0.94 15.15 7.15
C MET A 80 -0.16 14.10 7.27
N SER A 81 -1.13 14.28 8.17
CA SER A 81 -2.32 13.40 8.25
C SER A 81 -3.20 13.53 7.00
N MET A 82 -3.36 14.75 6.45
CA MET A 82 -4.05 14.95 5.16
C MET A 82 -3.32 14.26 4.00
N VAL A 83 -1.99 14.36 3.96
CA VAL A 83 -1.16 13.67 2.96
C VAL A 83 -1.31 12.15 3.10
N ALA A 84 -1.40 11.63 4.33
CA ALA A 84 -1.64 10.22 4.59
C ALA A 84 -3.01 9.76 4.08
N ALA A 85 -4.07 10.57 4.30
CA ALA A 85 -5.41 10.32 3.77
C ALA A 85 -5.41 10.28 2.23
N LEU A 86 -4.78 11.26 1.61
CA LEU A 86 -4.68 11.34 0.15
C LEU A 86 -3.92 10.14 -0.43
N THR A 87 -2.87 9.68 0.26
CA THR A 87 -2.12 8.48 -0.11
C THR A 87 -3.00 7.24 -0.12
N ALA A 88 -3.78 7.01 0.93
CA ALA A 88 -4.72 5.90 1.00
C ALA A 88 -5.77 5.99 -0.12
N PHE A 89 -6.31 7.19 -0.35
CA PHE A 89 -7.33 7.42 -1.37
C PHE A 89 -6.81 7.10 -2.78
N TYR A 90 -5.67 7.68 -3.22
CA TYR A 90 -5.21 7.49 -4.60
C TYR A 90 -4.73 6.07 -4.86
N MET A 91 -4.16 5.39 -3.85
CA MET A 91 -3.76 3.99 -3.98
C MET A 91 -4.97 3.07 -4.19
N PHE A 92 -6.03 3.26 -3.41
CA PHE A 92 -7.23 2.46 -3.58
C PHE A 92 -8.08 2.87 -4.78
N ARG A 93 -8.06 4.15 -5.18
CA ARG A 93 -8.59 4.57 -6.48
C ARG A 93 -7.95 3.77 -7.61
N MET A 94 -6.62 3.70 -7.64
CA MET A 94 -5.89 2.94 -8.65
C MET A 94 -6.24 1.45 -8.59
N TYR A 95 -6.28 0.86 -7.38
CA TYR A 95 -6.65 -0.54 -7.19
C TYR A 95 -8.05 -0.86 -7.74
N TYR A 96 -9.05 -0.04 -7.44
CA TYR A 96 -10.41 -0.27 -7.91
C TYR A 96 -10.53 -0.05 -9.42
N LEU A 97 -9.87 0.94 -10.00
CA LEU A 97 -9.86 1.17 -11.44
C LEU A 97 -9.24 0.01 -12.22
N ILE A 98 -8.19 -0.62 -11.69
CA ILE A 98 -7.51 -1.73 -12.37
C ILE A 98 -8.28 -3.05 -12.21
N PHE A 99 -8.72 -3.36 -11.00
CA PHE A 99 -9.27 -4.69 -10.72
C PHE A 99 -10.80 -4.78 -10.75
N TRP A 100 -11.53 -3.67 -10.52
CA TRP A 100 -12.97 -3.66 -10.32
C TRP A 100 -13.75 -2.79 -11.29
N TRP A 101 -13.07 -1.99 -12.10
CA TRP A 101 -13.72 -1.15 -13.10
C TRP A 101 -14.21 -1.96 -14.29
N ASN A 102 -14.96 -1.32 -15.19
CA ASN A 102 -15.47 -1.95 -16.41
C ASN A 102 -14.33 -2.59 -17.20
N GLU A 103 -14.55 -3.82 -17.65
CA GLU A 103 -13.61 -4.58 -18.46
C GLU A 103 -13.57 -3.98 -19.87
N PRO A 104 -12.42 -3.51 -20.36
CA PRO A 104 -12.27 -3.09 -21.76
C PRO A 104 -12.19 -4.32 -22.67
N GLU A 105 -12.35 -4.10 -23.97
CA GLU A 105 -12.07 -5.15 -24.95
C GLU A 105 -10.56 -5.44 -24.99
N TYR A 106 -10.17 -6.60 -24.49
CA TYR A 106 -8.79 -7.04 -24.53
C TYR A 106 -8.49 -7.75 -25.86
N HIS A 107 -7.48 -7.28 -26.60
CA HIS A 107 -7.02 -7.94 -27.83
C HIS A 107 -6.44 -9.34 -27.57
N HIS A 108 -5.87 -9.55 -26.36
CA HIS A 108 -5.38 -10.84 -25.87
C HIS A 108 -5.93 -11.05 -24.46
N ALA A 109 -6.32 -12.28 -24.12
CA ALA A 109 -6.78 -12.60 -22.79
C ALA A 109 -5.66 -12.31 -21.77
N PRO A 110 -5.87 -11.40 -20.80
CA PRO A 110 -4.87 -11.13 -19.77
C PRO A 110 -4.59 -12.41 -18.97
N HIS A 111 -3.34 -12.63 -18.61
CA HIS A 111 -2.93 -13.77 -17.79
C HIS A 111 -2.16 -13.27 -16.55
N ASP A 112 -2.16 -14.06 -15.49
CA ASP A 112 -1.41 -13.70 -14.29
C ASP A 112 0.10 -13.73 -14.53
N ALA A 113 0.85 -13.10 -13.64
CA ALA A 113 2.30 -13.01 -13.74
C ALA A 113 2.94 -14.41 -13.83
N PRO A 114 3.97 -14.61 -14.69
CA PRO A 114 4.71 -15.86 -14.75
C PRO A 114 5.38 -16.15 -13.39
N TRP A 115 5.75 -17.40 -13.15
CA TRP A 115 6.37 -17.82 -11.88
C TRP A 115 7.57 -16.97 -11.48
N THR A 116 8.37 -16.54 -12.43
CA THR A 116 9.54 -15.67 -12.21
C THR A 116 9.19 -14.33 -11.59
N MET A 117 7.98 -13.83 -11.80
CA MET A 117 7.47 -12.59 -11.19
C MET A 117 6.57 -12.87 -9.98
N SER A 118 5.79 -13.93 -10.02
CA SER A 118 4.86 -14.28 -8.93
C SER A 118 5.58 -14.64 -7.63
N VAL A 119 6.69 -15.38 -7.70
CA VAL A 119 7.48 -15.75 -6.51
C VAL A 119 8.02 -14.52 -5.77
N PRO A 120 8.72 -13.57 -6.42
CA PRO A 120 9.11 -12.31 -5.78
C PRO A 120 7.94 -11.49 -5.24
N LEU A 121 6.80 -11.45 -5.94
CA LEU A 121 5.60 -10.76 -5.47
C LEU A 121 5.08 -11.34 -4.16
N ILE A 122 4.95 -12.67 -4.08
CA ILE A 122 4.48 -13.37 -2.88
C ILE A 122 5.48 -13.17 -1.73
N PHE A 123 6.78 -13.27 -2.01
CA PHE A 123 7.82 -13.05 -1.01
C PHE A 123 7.78 -11.62 -0.44
N LEU A 124 7.73 -10.61 -1.30
CA LEU A 124 7.64 -9.20 -0.88
C LEU A 124 6.33 -8.91 -0.14
N ALA A 125 5.23 -9.54 -0.52
CA ALA A 125 3.96 -9.42 0.19
C ALA A 125 4.06 -10.00 1.61
N ALA A 126 4.65 -11.19 1.77
CA ALA A 126 4.88 -11.80 3.07
C ALA A 126 5.79 -10.93 3.94
N VAL A 127 6.90 -10.43 3.40
CA VAL A 127 7.79 -9.51 4.12
C VAL A 127 7.06 -8.21 4.50
N SER A 128 6.21 -7.66 3.63
CA SER A 128 5.43 -6.46 3.93
C SER A 128 4.41 -6.66 5.06
N CYS A 129 3.97 -7.89 5.29
CA CYS A 129 3.13 -8.23 6.45
C CYS A 129 3.93 -8.29 7.76
N VAL A 130 5.17 -8.79 7.70
CA VAL A 130 5.95 -9.13 8.91
C VAL A 130 6.94 -8.03 9.30
N ALA A 131 7.44 -7.26 8.32
CA ALA A 131 8.52 -6.28 8.54
C ALA A 131 8.22 -5.20 9.58
N GLY A 132 6.94 -4.90 9.84
CA GLY A 132 6.54 -3.95 10.87
C GLY A 132 6.76 -4.42 12.30
N PHE A 133 6.88 -5.72 12.51
CA PHE A 133 7.11 -6.32 13.84
C PHE A 133 8.59 -6.44 14.19
N ILE A 134 9.49 -6.15 13.24
CA ILE A 134 10.93 -6.21 13.49
C ILE A 134 11.36 -4.93 14.21
N PRO A 135 11.99 -5.02 15.41
CA PRO A 135 12.40 -3.86 16.19
C PRO A 135 13.63 -3.19 15.56
N PHE A 136 13.43 -2.41 14.50
CA PHE A 136 14.52 -1.71 13.81
C PHE A 136 15.19 -0.62 14.65
N GLY A 137 14.55 -0.14 15.73
CA GLY A 137 15.10 0.86 16.61
C GLY A 137 16.50 0.55 17.16
N HIS A 138 16.84 -0.73 17.30
CA HIS A 138 18.16 -1.17 17.70
C HIS A 138 19.24 -1.12 16.61
N PHE A 139 18.83 -1.01 15.34
CA PHE A 139 19.76 -1.07 14.19
C PHE A 139 19.96 0.27 13.49
N VAL A 140 19.11 1.26 13.78
CA VAL A 140 19.05 2.51 13.00
C VAL A 140 19.74 3.68 13.71
N THR A 141 20.03 3.57 14.99
CA THR A 141 20.66 4.64 15.77
C THR A 141 22.17 4.68 15.58
N TRP A 142 22.70 5.87 15.25
CA TRP A 142 24.13 6.12 15.07
C TRP A 142 24.96 5.89 16.36
N ASP A 143 24.36 6.19 17.51
CA ASP A 143 24.96 6.10 18.82
C ASP A 143 24.82 4.73 19.49
N ARG A 144 24.24 3.75 18.80
CA ARG A 144 23.89 2.42 19.30
C ARG A 144 22.97 2.42 20.54
N MET A 145 22.36 3.55 20.87
CA MET A 145 21.33 3.60 21.90
C MET A 145 20.03 3.04 21.34
N PRO A 146 19.35 2.12 22.05
CA PRO A 146 18.07 1.61 21.61
C PRO A 146 17.07 2.76 21.55
N TYR A 147 16.48 2.98 20.37
CA TYR A 147 15.36 3.91 20.22
C TYR A 147 14.08 3.16 20.58
N ASP A 148 13.49 3.54 21.71
CA ASP A 148 12.22 2.99 22.14
C ASP A 148 11.07 3.58 21.33
N ILE A 149 10.43 2.73 20.55
CA ILE A 149 9.27 3.09 19.73
C ILE A 149 8.06 3.20 20.65
N HIS A 150 7.61 4.42 20.89
CA HIS A 150 6.38 4.67 21.63
C HIS A 150 5.20 4.89 20.67
N LEU A 151 4.34 3.88 20.54
CA LEU A 151 3.07 4.02 19.82
C LEU A 151 2.14 4.97 20.59
N ASP A 152 1.86 6.13 19.99
CA ASP A 152 0.80 7.01 20.47
C ASP A 152 -0.54 6.53 19.94
N TRP A 153 -1.31 5.83 20.78
CA TRP A 153 -2.58 5.23 20.42
C TRP A 153 -3.63 6.23 19.88
N ALA A 154 -3.54 7.50 20.27
CA ALA A 154 -4.44 8.54 19.77
C ALA A 154 -4.10 8.89 18.31
N ILE A 155 -2.81 9.07 18.02
CA ILE A 155 -2.32 9.37 16.67
C ILE A 155 -2.52 8.15 15.76
N ALA A 156 -2.12 6.96 16.23
CA ALA A 156 -2.27 5.70 15.52
C ALA A 156 -3.75 5.42 15.18
N GLY A 157 -4.63 5.53 16.16
CA GLY A 157 -6.06 5.33 15.97
C GLY A 157 -6.66 6.31 14.97
N SER A 158 -6.33 7.59 15.08
CA SER A 158 -6.81 8.62 14.15
C SER A 158 -6.30 8.37 12.72
N SER A 159 -5.05 8.00 12.55
CA SER A 159 -4.46 7.71 11.23
C SER A 159 -5.13 6.51 10.55
N VAL A 160 -5.44 5.44 11.31
CA VAL A 160 -6.17 4.27 10.81
C VAL A 160 -7.59 4.64 10.39
N VAL A 161 -8.31 5.40 11.21
CA VAL A 161 -9.68 5.85 10.87
C VAL A 161 -9.66 6.66 9.58
N ILE A 162 -8.74 7.61 9.44
CA ILE A 162 -8.57 8.43 8.24
C ILE A 162 -8.28 7.55 7.02
N ALA A 163 -7.38 6.59 7.15
CA ALA A 163 -7.04 5.67 6.07
C ALA A 163 -8.24 4.82 5.64
N VAL A 164 -8.98 4.25 6.60
CA VAL A 164 -10.18 3.43 6.33
C VAL A 164 -11.27 4.27 5.66
N VAL A 165 -11.54 5.48 6.15
CA VAL A 165 -12.51 6.38 5.52
C VAL A 165 -12.10 6.71 4.08
N ALA A 166 -10.83 7.03 3.83
CA ALA A 166 -10.32 7.29 2.50
C ALA A 166 -10.49 6.08 1.55
N ILE A 167 -10.24 4.87 2.04
CA ILE A 167 -10.44 3.62 1.31
C ILE A 167 -11.92 3.40 0.98
N LEU A 168 -12.81 3.62 1.94
CA LEU A 168 -14.26 3.46 1.73
C LEU A 168 -14.81 4.48 0.74
N VAL A 169 -14.35 5.72 0.79
CA VAL A 169 -14.70 6.75 -0.20
C VAL A 169 -14.21 6.35 -1.60
N ALA A 170 -12.96 5.91 -1.72
CA ALA A 170 -12.43 5.41 -2.99
C ALA A 170 -13.23 4.21 -3.51
N ARG A 171 -13.60 3.28 -2.63
CA ARG A 171 -14.45 2.13 -2.97
C ARG A 171 -15.80 2.58 -3.54
N ARG A 172 -16.48 3.48 -2.84
CA ARG A 172 -17.81 3.97 -3.27
C ARG A 172 -17.77 4.68 -4.61
N MET A 173 -16.67 5.38 -4.92
CA MET A 173 -16.52 6.16 -6.15
C MET A 173 -16.10 5.31 -7.35
N TYR A 174 -15.25 4.30 -7.14
CA TYR A 174 -14.54 3.61 -8.22
C TYR A 174 -14.78 2.11 -8.30
N MET A 175 -15.35 1.48 -7.28
CA MET A 175 -15.72 0.07 -7.36
C MET A 175 -17.07 -0.04 -8.08
N LYS A 176 -17.07 -0.63 -9.26
CA LYS A 176 -18.27 -1.05 -9.96
C LYS A 176 -18.42 -2.57 -9.83
N GLU A 177 -19.57 -3.02 -9.37
CA GLU A 177 -19.94 -4.43 -9.30
C GLU A 177 -20.56 -4.91 -10.61
#